data_a19918431b448514d6d909f52991c2b5
#
_entry.id   a19918431b448514d6d909f52991c2b5
#
_cell.length_a   1.000
_cell.length_b   1.000
_cell.length_c   1.000
_cell.angle_alpha   90.00
_cell.angle_beta   90.00
_cell.angle_gamma   90.00
#
_symmetry.space_group_name_H-M   'P 1'
#
loop_
_entity.id
_entity.type
_entity.pdbx_description
1 polymer ?
#
loop_
_entity_poly.entity_id
_entity_poly.type
_entity_poly.pdbx_seq_one_letter_code
_entity_poly.pdbx_strand_id
1 'polypeptide(L)'
;MTTLTVALVCGSAIGGMSWPNVWGAMEHIEISMGADNVIHTHVMTSASNRVEMNRFVGETYSGAAAVLDDSYYSSQYGWVADGFINLDAGEFVWVEHVSSTAGLNVYEGGMRMMRSMHTYDAILGTDGSSDQWMWGGTMVHNWYSADTLGEFDATYRVYVGDASGIELAGFTSSDVTLNFNAVPSPAGLSLIGLGGLVAARRRRA
;
A
#
# COMPACT_ATOMS: atom_id res chain seq x y z
N MET A 1 4.01 -36.33 -42.12
CA MET A 1 3.33 -35.64 -40.99
C MET A 1 4.28 -35.68 -39.79
N THR A 2 4.94 -34.58 -39.52
CA THR A 2 5.91 -34.52 -38.44
C THR A 2 5.28 -33.73 -37.28
N THR A 3 5.00 -34.42 -36.19
CA THR A 3 4.38 -33.83 -35.01
C THR A 3 5.46 -33.10 -34.22
N LEU A 4 5.37 -31.77 -34.12
CA LEU A 4 6.24 -30.95 -33.31
C LEU A 4 5.70 -30.95 -31.86
N THR A 5 6.36 -31.69 -30.97
CA THR A 5 6.08 -31.70 -29.55
C THR A 5 6.79 -30.50 -28.92
N VAL A 6 6.03 -29.50 -28.52
CA VAL A 6 6.55 -28.39 -27.72
C VAL A 6 6.55 -28.83 -26.25
N ALA A 7 7.71 -29.14 -25.71
CA ALA A 7 7.89 -29.38 -24.29
C ALA A 7 7.81 -28.03 -23.53
N LEU A 8 6.77 -27.86 -22.75
CA LEU A 8 6.65 -26.75 -21.80
C LEU A 8 7.59 -27.07 -20.62
N VAL A 9 8.74 -26.44 -20.59
CA VAL A 9 9.65 -26.53 -19.43
C VAL A 9 9.05 -25.66 -18.34
N CYS A 10 8.36 -26.29 -17.39
CA CYS A 10 7.96 -25.66 -16.15
C CYS A 10 9.22 -25.49 -15.30
N GLY A 11 9.84 -24.31 -15.34
CA GLY A 11 10.98 -23.99 -14.48
C GLY A 11 10.49 -23.91 -13.05
N SER A 12 10.92 -24.85 -12.19
CA SER A 12 10.73 -24.76 -10.75
C SER A 12 11.49 -23.54 -10.26
N ALA A 13 10.78 -22.53 -9.78
CA ALA A 13 11.37 -21.40 -9.08
C ALA A 13 12.07 -21.96 -7.83
N ILE A 14 13.39 -21.81 -7.78
CA ILE A 14 14.18 -22.06 -6.57
C ILE A 14 13.74 -20.93 -5.62
N GLY A 15 12.97 -21.26 -4.58
CA GLY A 15 12.43 -20.30 -3.62
C GLY A 15 13.53 -19.56 -2.87
N GLY A 16 14.04 -18.49 -3.46
CA GLY A 16 14.75 -17.46 -2.73
C GLY A 16 13.72 -16.65 -1.91
N MET A 17 14.12 -16.14 -0.74
CA MET A 17 13.28 -15.19 0.01
C MET A 17 13.03 -13.99 -0.91
N SER A 18 11.79 -13.87 -1.37
CA SER A 18 11.34 -12.74 -2.19
C SER A 18 10.58 -11.76 -1.32
N TRP A 19 10.91 -10.48 -1.45
CA TRP A 19 10.21 -9.40 -0.78
C TRP A 19 9.35 -8.63 -1.79
N PRO A 20 8.20 -8.09 -1.36
CA PRO A 20 7.32 -7.36 -2.25
C PRO A 20 8.04 -6.24 -3.00
N ASN A 21 7.70 -6.07 -4.26
CA ASN A 21 8.27 -5.01 -5.08
C ASN A 21 7.79 -3.62 -4.61
N VAL A 22 8.67 -2.64 -4.67
CA VAL A 22 8.33 -1.23 -4.51
C VAL A 22 8.30 -0.57 -5.87
N TRP A 23 7.20 0.09 -6.18
CA TRP A 23 6.94 0.72 -7.47
C TRP A 23 6.48 2.17 -7.29
N GLY A 24 6.71 3.01 -8.29
CA GLY A 24 6.29 4.40 -8.31
C GLY A 24 7.08 5.31 -7.38
N ALA A 25 6.80 6.60 -7.46
CA ALA A 25 7.37 7.62 -6.58
C ALA A 25 6.86 7.46 -5.14
N MET A 26 7.57 7.98 -4.17
CA MET A 26 7.05 8.14 -2.82
C MET A 26 6.07 9.31 -2.81
N GLU A 27 4.93 9.08 -2.21
CA GLU A 27 3.91 10.10 -1.94
C GLU A 27 3.83 10.26 -0.42
N HIS A 28 3.89 11.48 0.08
CA HIS A 28 3.94 11.71 1.51
C HIS A 28 2.58 12.18 2.05
N ILE A 29 2.22 11.62 3.19
CA ILE A 29 1.17 12.13 4.05
C ILE A 29 1.88 12.89 5.15
N GLU A 30 1.97 14.19 4.98
CA GLU A 30 2.63 15.09 5.90
C GLU A 30 1.72 15.39 7.08
N ILE A 31 2.23 15.20 8.28
CA ILE A 31 1.55 15.52 9.54
C ILE A 31 2.32 16.62 10.21
N SER A 32 1.66 17.74 10.48
CA SER A 32 2.20 18.83 11.29
C SER A 32 1.24 19.23 12.40
N MET A 33 1.74 19.94 13.38
CA MET A 33 0.93 20.46 14.48
C MET A 33 1.20 21.95 14.65
N GLY A 34 0.15 22.77 14.60
CA GLY A 34 0.19 24.19 14.86
C GLY A 34 0.41 24.51 16.35
N ALA A 35 0.79 25.75 16.65
CA ALA A 35 0.93 26.24 18.03
C ALA A 35 -0.39 26.27 18.81
N ASP A 36 -1.50 26.13 18.13
CA ASP A 36 -2.87 26.05 18.65
C ASP A 36 -3.33 24.60 18.92
N ASN A 37 -2.40 23.63 18.87
CA ASN A 37 -2.67 22.19 19.03
C ASN A 37 -3.60 21.61 17.94
N VAL A 38 -3.62 22.21 16.77
CA VAL A 38 -4.36 21.70 15.62
C VAL A 38 -3.44 20.80 14.80
N ILE A 39 -3.86 19.55 14.59
CA ILE A 39 -3.22 18.65 13.64
C ILE A 39 -3.59 19.09 12.22
N HIS A 40 -2.62 19.15 11.35
CA HIS A 40 -2.80 19.35 9.92
C HIS A 40 -2.26 18.16 9.18
N THR A 41 -3.03 17.68 8.20
CA THR A 41 -2.60 16.62 7.28
C THR A 41 -2.60 17.15 5.86
N HIS A 42 -1.52 16.87 5.13
CA HIS A 42 -1.39 17.21 3.71
C HIS A 42 -0.89 16.01 2.94
N VAL A 43 -1.53 15.69 1.81
CA VAL A 43 -1.08 14.63 0.91
C VAL A 43 -0.33 15.27 -0.26
N MET A 44 0.96 15.05 -0.32
CA MET A 44 1.76 15.40 -1.49
C MET A 44 1.57 14.30 -2.52
N THR A 45 0.69 14.51 -3.49
CA THR A 45 0.47 13.58 -4.59
C THR A 45 1.13 14.07 -5.86
N SER A 46 1.64 13.14 -6.65
CA SER A 46 1.99 13.38 -8.03
C SER A 46 0.74 13.68 -8.88
N ALA A 47 0.92 14.11 -10.11
CA ALA A 47 -0.13 14.69 -10.98
C ALA A 47 -1.39 13.81 -11.22
N SER A 48 -1.40 12.55 -10.81
CA SER A 48 -2.54 11.63 -11.04
C SER A 48 -3.59 11.61 -9.93
N ASN A 49 -3.34 12.23 -8.79
CA ASN A 49 -4.17 12.18 -7.57
C ASN A 49 -4.49 10.78 -7.03
N ARG A 50 -4.00 9.70 -7.65
CA ARG A 50 -4.20 8.31 -7.25
C ARG A 50 -2.89 7.55 -7.36
N VAL A 51 -2.59 6.77 -6.34
CA VAL A 51 -1.44 5.87 -6.32
C VAL A 51 -1.81 4.56 -7.02
N GLU A 52 -0.95 4.10 -7.91
CA GLU A 52 -1.15 2.81 -8.57
C GLU A 52 -0.83 1.65 -7.62
N MET A 53 -1.72 0.67 -7.56
CA MET A 53 -1.49 -0.64 -6.98
C MET A 53 -1.24 -1.64 -8.11
N ASN A 54 -0.12 -2.36 -8.04
CA ASN A 54 0.31 -3.29 -9.06
C ASN A 54 0.33 -4.72 -8.54
N ARG A 55 -0.03 -5.68 -9.40
CA ARG A 55 0.11 -7.12 -9.14
C ARG A 55 1.29 -7.68 -9.92
N PHE A 56 2.17 -8.40 -9.24
CA PHE A 56 3.35 -9.04 -9.85
C PHE A 56 3.07 -10.52 -10.06
N VAL A 57 2.50 -10.84 -11.22
CA VAL A 57 2.02 -12.20 -11.56
C VAL A 57 3.16 -13.21 -11.53
N GLY A 58 2.97 -14.29 -10.76
CA GLY A 58 3.95 -15.37 -10.63
C GLY A 58 5.03 -15.12 -9.58
N GLU A 59 5.01 -13.99 -8.90
CA GLU A 59 5.83 -13.75 -7.71
C GLU A 59 5.09 -14.23 -6.45
N THR A 60 5.83 -14.82 -5.54
CA THR A 60 5.37 -15.20 -4.20
C THR A 60 6.35 -14.69 -3.18
N TYR A 61 5.83 -14.24 -2.05
CA TYR A 61 6.62 -13.61 -0.99
C TYR A 61 6.78 -14.55 0.20
N SER A 62 7.84 -14.34 0.97
CA SER A 62 8.19 -15.23 2.09
C SER A 62 7.68 -14.69 3.41
N GLY A 63 7.27 -15.61 4.29
CA GLY A 63 6.89 -15.29 5.68
C GLY A 63 5.69 -14.35 5.77
N ALA A 64 5.78 -13.33 6.60
CA ALA A 64 4.69 -12.38 6.83
C ALA A 64 4.30 -11.59 5.57
N ALA A 65 5.23 -11.38 4.62
CA ALA A 65 4.94 -10.67 3.37
C ALA A 65 3.99 -11.44 2.43
N ALA A 66 3.73 -12.74 2.68
CA ALA A 66 2.81 -13.55 1.88
C ALA A 66 1.35 -13.01 1.88
N VAL A 67 1.00 -12.12 2.80
CA VAL A 67 -0.30 -11.42 2.80
C VAL A 67 -0.51 -10.55 1.55
N LEU A 68 0.55 -10.28 0.80
CA LEU A 68 0.51 -9.53 -0.46
C LEU A 68 0.55 -10.42 -1.70
N ASP A 69 0.63 -11.75 -1.53
CA ASP A 69 0.63 -12.68 -2.65
C ASP A 69 -0.67 -12.55 -3.46
N ASP A 70 -0.51 -12.60 -4.78
CA ASP A 70 -1.64 -12.52 -5.72
C ASP A 70 -2.55 -11.29 -5.59
N SER A 71 -2.18 -10.27 -4.80
CA SER A 71 -2.91 -9.01 -4.66
C SER A 71 -2.33 -7.88 -5.53
N TYR A 72 -3.11 -6.83 -5.76
CA TYR A 72 -2.65 -5.52 -6.21
C TYR A 72 -2.24 -4.73 -4.98
N TYR A 73 -1.00 -4.26 -4.92
CA TYR A 73 -0.52 -3.56 -3.74
C TYR A 73 0.37 -2.36 -4.06
N SER A 74 0.51 -1.48 -3.07
CA SER A 74 1.40 -0.32 -3.11
C SER A 74 1.90 0.02 -1.72
N SER A 75 3.13 0.56 -1.65
CA SER A 75 3.70 1.20 -0.46
C SER A 75 4.19 2.61 -0.79
N GLN A 76 3.51 3.30 -1.70
CA GLN A 76 3.94 4.64 -2.13
C GLN A 76 3.63 5.69 -1.07
N TYR A 77 2.46 5.62 -0.41
CA TYR A 77 2.13 6.54 0.67
C TYR A 77 3.00 6.30 1.89
N GLY A 78 3.66 7.34 2.35
CA GLY A 78 4.46 7.36 3.56
C GLY A 78 3.99 8.43 4.53
N TRP A 79 3.67 8.04 5.76
CA TRP A 79 3.38 8.94 6.85
C TRP A 79 4.67 9.59 7.32
N VAL A 80 4.72 10.91 7.40
CA VAL A 80 5.94 11.65 7.74
C VAL A 80 5.59 12.93 8.51
N ALA A 81 6.44 13.32 9.46
CA ALA A 81 6.31 14.60 10.13
C ALA A 81 6.77 15.73 9.20
N ASP A 82 5.93 16.77 9.09
CA ASP A 82 6.31 18.06 8.49
C ASP A 82 6.58 19.07 9.64
N GLY A 83 7.82 19.13 10.04
CA GLY A 83 8.27 19.92 11.17
C GLY A 83 8.22 19.20 12.51
N PHE A 84 8.21 19.97 13.58
CA PHE A 84 8.15 19.43 14.95
C PHE A 84 6.70 19.27 15.40
N ILE A 85 6.37 18.05 15.83
CA ILE A 85 5.14 17.75 16.56
C ILE A 85 5.52 17.72 18.04
N ASN A 86 5.15 18.76 18.77
CA ASN A 86 5.53 18.91 20.18
C ASN A 86 4.44 18.29 21.05
N LEU A 87 4.72 17.12 21.61
CA LEU A 87 3.83 16.37 22.48
C LEU A 87 4.47 16.22 23.86
N ASP A 88 3.65 16.26 24.89
CA ASP A 88 4.05 15.94 26.25
C ASP A 88 4.19 14.43 26.46
N ALA A 89 4.81 14.06 27.59
CA ALA A 89 4.99 12.65 27.94
C ALA A 89 3.62 11.96 28.12
N GLY A 90 3.38 10.90 27.40
CA GLY A 90 2.12 10.16 27.41
C GLY A 90 1.13 10.56 26.31
N GLU A 91 1.49 11.51 25.47
CA GLU A 91 0.73 11.92 24.30
C GLU A 91 1.32 11.28 23.03
N PHE A 92 0.48 10.81 22.15
CA PHE A 92 0.87 10.09 20.94
C PHE A 92 0.00 10.53 19.75
N VAL A 93 0.58 10.49 18.54
CA VAL A 93 -0.20 10.66 17.32
C VAL A 93 -0.78 9.31 16.92
N TRP A 94 -2.08 9.29 16.71
CA TRP A 94 -2.84 8.14 16.26
C TRP A 94 -3.44 8.39 14.88
N VAL A 95 -3.52 7.33 14.11
CA VAL A 95 -4.22 7.28 12.83
C VAL A 95 -5.38 6.30 13.00
N GLU A 96 -6.59 6.76 12.75
CA GLU A 96 -7.81 5.96 12.86
C GLU A 96 -8.46 5.79 11.49
N HIS A 97 -8.84 4.58 11.16
CA HIS A 97 -9.61 4.28 9.95
C HIS A 97 -11.06 4.76 10.14
N VAL A 98 -11.50 5.68 9.29
CA VAL A 98 -12.86 6.21 9.30
C VAL A 98 -13.75 5.47 8.30
N SER A 99 -13.25 5.30 7.07
CA SER A 99 -13.95 4.60 6.01
C SER A 99 -13.01 4.18 4.89
N SER A 100 -13.36 3.13 4.17
CA SER A 100 -12.65 2.74 2.96
C SER A 100 -13.57 2.05 1.96
N THR A 101 -13.14 2.01 0.70
CA THR A 101 -13.73 1.13 -0.32
C THR A 101 -13.56 -0.31 0.13
N ALA A 102 -14.64 -1.08 0.06
CA ALA A 102 -14.62 -2.49 0.45
C ALA A 102 -13.54 -3.28 -0.31
N GLY A 103 -12.78 -4.11 0.41
CA GLY A 103 -11.69 -4.91 -0.14
C GLY A 103 -10.34 -4.22 -0.19
N LEU A 104 -10.21 -3.00 0.34
CA LEU A 104 -8.91 -2.37 0.59
C LEU A 104 -8.39 -2.84 1.96
N ASN A 105 -7.20 -3.42 1.98
CA ASN A 105 -6.51 -3.90 3.16
C ASN A 105 -5.26 -3.06 3.44
N VAL A 106 -4.86 -2.96 4.72
CA VAL A 106 -3.68 -2.21 5.15
C VAL A 106 -2.83 -3.08 6.07
N TYR A 107 -1.54 -3.18 5.73
CA TYR A 107 -0.58 -3.93 6.53
C TYR A 107 0.57 -3.02 6.97
N GLU A 108 1.08 -3.26 8.18
CA GLU A 108 2.14 -2.44 8.75
C GLU A 108 3.44 -2.58 7.95
N GLY A 109 3.99 -1.44 7.63
CA GLY A 109 5.23 -1.30 6.90
C GLY A 109 6.35 -0.72 7.75
N GLY A 110 7.16 0.12 7.12
CA GLY A 110 8.31 0.78 7.74
C GLY A 110 9.01 1.66 6.73
N MET A 111 10.33 1.80 6.85
CA MET A 111 11.14 2.46 5.83
C MET A 111 11.00 1.70 4.50
N ARG A 112 10.48 2.35 3.48
CA ARG A 112 10.02 1.73 2.22
C ARG A 112 10.98 0.70 1.62
N MET A 113 12.29 0.94 1.68
CA MET A 113 13.29 0.05 1.10
C MET A 113 13.75 -1.08 2.04
N MET A 114 13.37 -1.03 3.32
CA MET A 114 13.78 -2.01 4.34
C MET A 114 12.72 -3.11 4.53
N ARG A 115 12.20 -3.64 3.43
CA ARG A 115 11.04 -4.57 3.37
C ARG A 115 11.16 -5.81 4.25
N SER A 116 12.39 -6.30 4.46
CA SER A 116 12.66 -7.45 5.34
C SER A 116 12.47 -7.16 6.83
N MET A 117 12.33 -5.89 7.20
CA MET A 117 12.12 -5.44 8.59
C MET A 117 10.66 -5.07 8.86
N HIS A 118 9.79 -5.13 7.86
CA HIS A 118 8.36 -4.86 8.03
C HIS A 118 7.69 -6.04 8.71
N THR A 119 6.71 -5.78 9.56
CA THR A 119 5.94 -6.81 10.27
C THR A 119 4.91 -7.44 9.37
N TYR A 120 4.33 -6.65 8.45
CA TYR A 120 3.16 -7.00 7.62
C TYR A 120 1.94 -7.39 8.45
N ASP A 121 1.87 -6.94 9.70
CA ASP A 121 0.69 -7.14 10.54
C ASP A 121 -0.50 -6.37 9.97
N ALA A 122 -1.68 -6.96 10.04
CA ALA A 122 -2.91 -6.29 9.67
C ALA A 122 -3.21 -5.13 10.62
N ILE A 123 -3.46 -3.94 10.08
CA ILE A 123 -3.76 -2.71 10.85
C ILE A 123 -4.96 -2.00 10.25
N LEU A 124 -5.46 -0.98 10.95
CA LEU A 124 -6.48 -0.05 10.47
C LEU A 124 -7.76 -0.78 9.99
N GLY A 125 -8.22 -1.75 10.77
CA GLY A 125 -9.46 -2.51 10.53
C GLY A 125 -9.28 -3.73 9.61
N THR A 126 -8.09 -3.95 9.04
CA THR A 126 -7.82 -5.12 8.19
C THR A 126 -7.88 -6.40 9.02
N ASP A 127 -8.59 -7.42 8.51
CA ASP A 127 -8.73 -8.75 9.16
C ASP A 127 -9.19 -8.70 10.62
N GLY A 128 -9.94 -7.67 10.99
CA GLY A 128 -10.45 -7.47 12.36
C GLY A 128 -9.42 -6.89 13.33
N SER A 129 -8.32 -6.34 12.82
CA SER A 129 -7.40 -5.52 13.62
C SER A 129 -8.08 -4.26 14.16
N SER A 130 -7.41 -3.57 15.09
CA SER A 130 -7.88 -2.25 15.56
C SER A 130 -8.01 -1.27 14.41
N ASP A 131 -9.07 -0.45 14.44
CA ASP A 131 -9.21 0.69 13.51
C ASP A 131 -8.17 1.80 13.81
N GLN A 132 -7.49 1.72 14.96
CA GLN A 132 -6.49 2.69 15.40
C GLN A 132 -5.09 2.12 15.28
N TRP A 133 -4.16 2.93 14.79
CA TRP A 133 -2.74 2.64 14.69
C TRP A 133 -1.92 3.80 15.25
N MET A 134 -1.02 3.51 16.19
CA MET A 134 -0.13 4.51 16.78
C MET A 134 1.04 4.79 15.86
N TRP A 135 1.13 6.00 15.34
CA TRP A 135 2.24 6.41 14.51
C TRP A 135 3.43 6.88 15.36
N GLY A 136 4.60 6.33 15.10
CA GLY A 136 5.82 6.61 15.91
C GLY A 136 6.57 7.90 15.54
N GLY A 137 5.98 8.82 14.77
CA GLY A 137 6.61 10.10 14.42
C GLY A 137 7.75 10.00 13.39
N THR A 138 8.06 8.82 12.89
CA THR A 138 9.08 8.58 11.86
C THR A 138 8.41 8.22 10.53
N MET A 139 9.16 8.31 9.42
CA MET A 139 8.63 7.92 8.11
C MET A 139 8.27 6.44 8.09
N VAL A 140 7.00 6.13 7.81
CA VAL A 140 6.48 4.78 7.67
C VAL A 140 5.66 4.67 6.40
N HIS A 141 6.02 3.71 5.55
CA HIS A 141 5.26 3.32 4.36
C HIS A 141 4.50 2.03 4.64
N ASN A 142 3.20 2.13 4.89
CA ASN A 142 2.34 0.97 5.02
C ASN A 142 2.06 0.34 3.66
N TRP A 143 1.67 -0.93 3.66
CA TRP A 143 1.26 -1.66 2.48
C TRP A 143 -0.26 -1.60 2.35
N TYR A 144 -0.72 -1.10 1.22
CA TYR A 144 -2.14 -1.05 0.86
C TYR A 144 -2.38 -2.08 -0.23
N SER A 145 -3.38 -2.93 -0.09
CA SER A 145 -3.65 -3.98 -1.07
C SER A 145 -5.13 -4.17 -1.35
N ALA A 146 -5.41 -4.70 -2.54
CA ALA A 146 -6.75 -5.12 -2.96
C ALA A 146 -6.65 -6.35 -3.88
N ASP A 147 -7.68 -7.22 -3.87
CA ASP A 147 -7.69 -8.43 -4.67
C ASP A 147 -8.27 -8.21 -6.08
N THR A 148 -8.90 -7.07 -6.32
CA THR A 148 -9.59 -6.75 -7.56
C THR A 148 -9.06 -5.45 -8.18
N LEU A 149 -9.23 -5.35 -9.50
CA LEU A 149 -9.01 -4.10 -10.24
C LEU A 149 -10.05 -3.05 -9.85
N GLY A 150 -9.65 -1.79 -9.88
CA GLY A 150 -10.55 -0.67 -9.67
C GLY A 150 -9.94 0.46 -8.86
N GLU A 151 -10.78 1.42 -8.56
CA GLU A 151 -10.44 2.56 -7.72
C GLU A 151 -10.84 2.28 -6.28
N PHE A 152 -9.94 2.64 -5.36
CA PHE A 152 -10.12 2.49 -3.92
C PHE A 152 -9.77 3.78 -3.23
N ASP A 153 -10.52 4.13 -2.21
CA ASP A 153 -10.29 5.28 -1.37
C ASP A 153 -10.32 4.85 0.09
N ALA A 154 -9.49 5.49 0.93
CA ALA A 154 -9.55 5.31 2.37
C ALA A 154 -9.40 6.67 3.06
N THR A 155 -10.29 6.95 4.01
CA THR A 155 -10.24 8.14 4.83
C THR A 155 -9.77 7.77 6.23
N TYR A 156 -8.78 8.50 6.70
CA TYR A 156 -8.19 8.37 8.01
C TYR A 156 -8.31 9.66 8.79
N ARG A 157 -8.52 9.54 10.08
CA ARG A 157 -8.46 10.64 11.04
C ARG A 157 -7.13 10.59 11.77
N VAL A 158 -6.43 11.71 11.83
CA VAL A 158 -5.19 11.86 12.58
C VAL A 158 -5.48 12.72 13.81
N TYR A 159 -5.14 12.21 14.98
CA TYR A 159 -5.43 12.88 16.25
C TYR A 159 -4.35 12.62 17.29
N VAL A 160 -4.38 13.38 18.40
CA VAL A 160 -3.54 13.13 19.57
C VAL A 160 -4.33 12.37 20.62
N GLY A 161 -3.78 11.25 21.06
CA GLY A 161 -4.38 10.37 22.06
C GLY A 161 -3.38 9.93 23.12
N ASP A 162 -3.89 9.31 24.18
CA ASP A 162 -3.08 8.66 25.20
C ASP A 162 -2.50 7.31 24.68
N ALA A 163 -1.77 6.60 25.53
CA ALA A 163 -1.19 5.31 25.20
C ALA A 163 -2.20 4.21 24.83
N SER A 164 -3.50 4.43 25.12
CA SER A 164 -4.59 3.50 24.81
C SER A 164 -5.38 3.92 23.56
N GLY A 165 -4.99 5.03 22.89
CA GLY A 165 -5.69 5.57 21.75
C GLY A 165 -6.92 6.42 22.10
N ILE A 166 -7.11 6.77 23.38
CA ILE A 166 -8.19 7.66 23.77
C ILE A 166 -7.78 9.10 23.43
N GLU A 167 -8.61 9.76 22.61
CA GLU A 167 -8.37 11.12 22.17
C GLU A 167 -8.26 12.09 23.35
N LEU A 168 -7.26 12.94 23.33
CA LEU A 168 -7.01 13.92 24.38
C LEU A 168 -7.72 15.25 24.08
N ALA A 169 -8.37 15.79 25.10
CA ALA A 169 -8.96 17.12 25.01
C ALA A 169 -7.89 18.20 24.84
N GLY A 170 -8.20 19.24 24.08
CA GLY A 170 -7.26 20.35 23.81
C GLY A 170 -6.47 20.23 22.54
N PHE A 171 -6.63 19.13 21.80
CA PHE A 171 -6.14 18.96 20.44
C PHE A 171 -7.28 18.94 19.43
N THR A 172 -6.99 19.33 18.20
CA THR A 172 -7.94 19.23 17.09
C THR A 172 -7.38 18.26 16.05
N SER A 173 -8.17 17.28 15.68
CA SER A 173 -7.83 16.26 14.69
C SER A 173 -7.95 16.78 13.25
N SER A 174 -7.39 16.03 12.30
CA SER A 174 -7.49 16.28 10.87
C SER A 174 -7.80 15.00 10.13
N ASP A 175 -8.66 15.07 9.11
CA ASP A 175 -8.95 13.95 8.23
C ASP A 175 -8.11 14.02 6.96
N VAL A 176 -7.73 12.86 6.42
CA VAL A 176 -7.02 12.71 5.17
C VAL A 176 -7.58 11.55 4.37
N THR A 177 -7.78 11.74 3.07
CA THR A 177 -8.21 10.68 2.16
C THR A 177 -7.07 10.29 1.22
N LEU A 178 -6.78 8.99 1.17
CA LEU A 178 -5.81 8.38 0.27
C LEU A 178 -6.56 7.71 -0.88
N ASN A 179 -6.05 7.89 -2.09
CA ASN A 179 -6.70 7.42 -3.30
C ASN A 179 -5.77 6.43 -4.04
N PHE A 180 -6.32 5.30 -4.46
CA PHE A 180 -5.59 4.22 -5.12
C PHE A 180 -6.29 3.80 -6.41
N ASN A 181 -5.50 3.24 -7.34
CA ASN A 181 -6.01 2.62 -8.56
C ASN A 181 -5.29 1.29 -8.79
N ALA A 182 -5.99 0.18 -8.61
CA ALA A 182 -5.47 -1.14 -8.92
C ALA A 182 -5.54 -1.36 -10.44
N VAL A 183 -4.37 -1.48 -11.07
CA VAL A 183 -4.22 -1.54 -12.52
C VAL A 183 -3.71 -2.90 -12.99
N PRO A 184 -4.04 -3.34 -14.23
CA PRO A 184 -3.49 -4.55 -14.80
C PRO A 184 -1.95 -4.48 -14.86
N SER A 185 -1.27 -5.58 -14.45
CA SER A 185 0.18 -5.66 -14.54
C SER A 185 0.71 -5.32 -15.93
N PRO A 186 1.78 -4.55 -16.06
CA PRO A 186 2.40 -4.25 -17.35
C PRO A 186 2.77 -5.50 -18.16
N ALA A 187 3.17 -6.58 -17.48
CA ALA A 187 3.47 -7.88 -18.09
C ALA A 187 2.26 -8.57 -18.73
N GLY A 188 1.06 -8.38 -18.18
CA GLY A 188 -0.19 -8.93 -18.73
C GLY A 188 -0.57 -8.33 -20.09
N LEU A 189 -0.30 -7.06 -20.30
CA LEU A 189 -0.56 -6.36 -21.57
C LEU A 189 0.36 -6.84 -22.69
N SER A 190 1.57 -7.24 -22.39
CA SER A 190 2.54 -7.77 -23.37
C SER A 190 2.09 -9.08 -23.98
N LEU A 191 1.47 -9.97 -23.22
CA LEU A 191 0.95 -11.27 -23.67
C LEU A 191 -0.26 -11.11 -24.61
N ILE A 192 -1.14 -10.15 -24.35
CA ILE A 192 -2.30 -9.86 -25.18
C ILE A 192 -1.84 -9.28 -26.54
N GLY A 193 -0.82 -8.41 -26.53
CA GLY A 193 -0.23 -7.84 -27.74
C GLY A 193 0.42 -8.89 -28.66
N LEU A 194 1.16 -9.85 -28.09
CA LEU A 194 1.78 -10.95 -28.85
C LEU A 194 0.75 -11.94 -29.39
N GLY A 195 -0.29 -12.26 -28.60
CA GLY A 195 -1.39 -13.11 -29.04
C GLY A 195 -2.17 -12.53 -30.20
N GLY A 196 -2.41 -11.23 -30.21
CA GLY A 196 -3.07 -10.49 -31.30
C GLY A 196 -2.26 -10.51 -32.59
N LEU A 197 -0.93 -10.36 -32.52
CA LEU A 197 -0.04 -10.41 -33.69
C LEU A 197 0.01 -11.81 -34.32
N VAL A 198 0.00 -12.89 -33.52
CA VAL A 198 -0.02 -14.27 -34.03
C VAL A 198 -1.36 -14.59 -34.70
N ALA A 199 -2.47 -14.15 -34.14
CA ALA A 199 -3.81 -14.33 -34.72
C ALA A 199 -3.99 -13.57 -36.04
N ALA A 200 -3.46 -12.34 -36.13
CA ALA A 200 -3.49 -11.56 -37.36
C ALA A 200 -2.66 -12.17 -38.52
N ARG A 201 -1.54 -12.84 -38.18
CA ARG A 201 -0.68 -13.51 -39.17
C ARG A 201 -1.34 -14.77 -39.75
N ARG A 202 -2.16 -15.50 -38.97
CA ARG A 202 -2.91 -16.68 -39.44
C ARG A 202 -4.06 -16.38 -40.39
N ARG A 203 -4.57 -15.15 -40.43
CA ARG A 203 -5.65 -14.74 -41.36
C ARG A 203 -5.15 -14.31 -42.74
N ARG A 204 -3.82 -14.20 -42.94
CA ARG A 204 -3.20 -13.80 -44.22
C ARG A 204 -2.48 -14.93 -44.96
N ALA A 205 -2.59 -16.15 -44.47
CA ALA A 205 -2.14 -17.40 -45.12
C ALA A 205 -3.39 -18.24 -45.46
#